data_7ff628550230e89bfac01c10337ff395
#
_entry.id   7ff628550230e89bfac01c10337ff395
#
_cell.length_a   1.000
_cell.length_b   1.000
_cell.length_c   1.000
_cell.angle_alpha   90.00
_cell.angle_beta   90.00
_cell.angle_gamma   90.00
#
_symmetry.space_group_name_H-M   'P 1'
#
loop_
_entity.id
_entity.type
_entity.pdbx_description
1 polymer ?
#
loop_
_entity_poly.entity_id
_entity_poly.type
_entity_poly.pdbx_seq_one_letter_code
_entity_poly.pdbx_strand_id
1 'polypeptide(L)'
;LSSSSAASDVYKRQIIITTKIWHTDAGYDNTMRAVESSLKKLDTNYIDIMLVHQPLGDYYGSWRAMEELYDQNVLRGLGLSNFYEDRLIDLLYHCNVKPVVNQIECHPVNQRQSLLQLMRKHQVVGMAWSPFTRDRQPIFDHPIIKSLAEKYGVSKHQIILRWHIQRGIIPLPKANNVSHMEANFDVFDFKLTNIDMDVMELLDQRSFLENHHTAPGLERLLQLK
;
A
#
# COMPACT_ATOMS: atom_id res chain seq x y z
N LEU A 1 35.85 1.90 -11.99
CA LEU A 1 34.42 1.81 -12.37
C LEU A 1 33.65 0.73 -11.57
N SER A 2 34.32 -0.08 -10.70
CA SER A 2 33.69 -1.21 -10.01
C SER A 2 33.20 -0.91 -8.58
N SER A 3 33.64 0.14 -7.92
CA SER A 3 33.29 0.42 -6.52
C SER A 3 31.94 1.12 -6.33
N SER A 4 31.52 1.92 -7.31
CA SER A 4 30.24 2.66 -7.25
C SER A 4 29.01 1.73 -7.49
N SER A 5 29.13 0.75 -8.39
CA SER A 5 28.05 -0.19 -8.67
C SER A 5 27.83 -1.19 -7.52
N ALA A 6 28.88 -1.70 -6.91
CA ALA A 6 28.80 -2.62 -5.79
C ALA A 6 28.18 -1.97 -4.53
N ALA A 7 28.55 -0.70 -4.24
CA ALA A 7 27.92 0.04 -3.15
C ALA A 7 26.43 0.30 -3.43
N SER A 8 26.06 0.68 -4.66
CA SER A 8 24.67 0.83 -5.08
C SER A 8 23.87 -0.47 -4.92
N ASP A 9 24.43 -1.62 -5.26
CA ASP A 9 23.80 -2.94 -5.12
C ASP A 9 23.61 -3.34 -3.65
N VAL A 10 24.57 -3.02 -2.77
CA VAL A 10 24.43 -3.28 -1.32
C VAL A 10 23.29 -2.46 -0.73
N TYR A 11 23.15 -1.18 -1.09
CA TYR A 11 22.05 -0.33 -0.62
C TYR A 11 20.70 -0.79 -1.19
N LYS A 12 20.62 -1.18 -2.47
CA LYS A 12 19.39 -1.68 -3.08
C LYS A 12 18.89 -2.98 -2.40
N ARG A 13 19.78 -3.81 -1.88
CA ARG A 13 19.40 -5.04 -1.14
C ARG A 13 18.87 -4.79 0.27
N GLN A 14 19.03 -3.59 0.81
CA GLN A 14 18.55 -3.21 2.14
C GLN A 14 17.15 -2.60 2.12
N ILE A 15 16.60 -2.29 0.94
CA ILE A 15 15.27 -1.72 0.75
C ILE A 15 14.39 -2.69 -0.01
N ILE A 16 13.08 -2.65 0.27
CA ILE A 16 12.06 -3.40 -0.47
C ILE A 16 11.54 -2.54 -1.60
N ILE A 17 11.84 -2.93 -2.84
CA ILE A 17 11.40 -2.23 -4.05
C ILE A 17 9.98 -2.68 -4.37
N THR A 18 9.03 -1.75 -4.29
CA THR A 18 7.63 -1.98 -4.65
C THR A 18 7.21 -1.05 -5.78
N THR A 19 6.64 -1.60 -6.85
CA THR A 19 6.07 -0.83 -7.97
C THR A 19 4.76 -1.47 -8.46
N LYS A 20 4.12 -0.88 -9.49
CA LYS A 20 2.76 -1.26 -9.89
C LYS A 20 2.61 -1.32 -11.41
N ILE A 21 1.73 -2.21 -11.87
CA ILE A 21 1.22 -2.26 -13.25
C ILE A 21 -0.02 -1.37 -13.31
N TRP A 22 -0.01 -0.36 -14.16
CA TRP A 22 -1.15 0.51 -14.37
C TRP A 22 -2.22 -0.19 -15.23
N HIS A 23 -3.48 0.23 -15.14
CA HIS A 23 -4.58 -0.44 -15.84
C HIS A 23 -4.47 -0.41 -17.38
N THR A 24 -3.75 0.57 -17.95
CA THR A 24 -3.48 0.61 -19.41
C THR A 24 -2.50 -0.48 -19.86
N ASP A 25 -1.71 -1.00 -18.93
CA ASP A 25 -0.77 -2.11 -19.14
C ASP A 25 -1.36 -3.46 -18.70
N ALA A 26 -2.70 -3.52 -18.51
CA ALA A 26 -3.37 -4.77 -18.15
C ALA A 26 -3.31 -5.80 -19.27
N GLY A 27 -3.30 -7.08 -18.89
CA GLY A 27 -3.15 -8.22 -19.78
C GLY A 27 -1.74 -8.79 -19.79
N TYR A 28 -1.62 -10.04 -20.22
CA TYR A 28 -0.38 -10.81 -20.10
C TYR A 28 0.82 -10.12 -20.79
N ASP A 29 0.74 -9.89 -22.12
CA ASP A 29 1.86 -9.34 -22.89
C ASP A 29 2.20 -7.90 -22.51
N ASN A 30 1.18 -7.10 -22.17
CA ASN A 30 1.38 -5.72 -21.72
C ASN A 30 2.11 -5.70 -20.39
N THR A 31 1.73 -6.56 -19.47
CA THR A 31 2.36 -6.69 -18.15
C THR A 31 3.81 -7.13 -18.27
N MET A 32 4.13 -8.10 -19.13
CA MET A 32 5.52 -8.52 -19.39
C MET A 32 6.38 -7.32 -19.82
N ARG A 33 5.90 -6.52 -20.78
CA ARG A 33 6.60 -5.30 -21.23
C ARG A 33 6.71 -4.23 -20.15
N ALA A 34 5.66 -4.04 -19.34
CA ALA A 34 5.66 -3.05 -18.25
C ALA A 34 6.65 -3.42 -17.14
N VAL A 35 6.79 -4.71 -16.81
CA VAL A 35 7.80 -5.19 -15.85
C VAL A 35 9.20 -4.97 -16.39
N GLU A 36 9.49 -5.34 -17.65
CA GLU A 36 10.79 -5.10 -18.29
C GLU A 36 11.15 -3.60 -18.26
N SER A 37 10.21 -2.73 -18.62
CA SER A 37 10.37 -1.28 -18.56
C SER A 37 10.68 -0.79 -17.13
N SER A 38 10.00 -1.38 -16.13
CA SER A 38 10.21 -1.03 -14.72
C SER A 38 11.59 -1.43 -14.24
N LEU A 39 12.06 -2.64 -14.57
CA LEU A 39 13.40 -3.13 -14.25
C LEU A 39 14.47 -2.22 -14.85
N LYS A 40 14.31 -1.83 -16.12
CA LYS A 40 15.22 -0.91 -16.80
C LYS A 40 15.26 0.49 -16.15
N LYS A 41 14.10 1.05 -15.78
CA LYS A 41 14.01 2.37 -15.11
C LYS A 41 14.60 2.34 -13.70
N LEU A 42 14.43 1.25 -12.98
CA LEU A 42 14.94 1.07 -11.63
C LEU A 42 16.40 0.62 -11.58
N ASP A 43 16.98 0.31 -12.75
CA ASP A 43 18.34 -0.21 -12.88
C ASP A 43 18.59 -1.40 -11.96
N THR A 44 17.73 -2.44 -12.10
CA THR A 44 17.77 -3.66 -11.30
C THR A 44 17.30 -4.85 -12.12
N ASN A 45 17.65 -6.06 -11.72
CA ASN A 45 17.21 -7.31 -12.35
C ASN A 45 16.09 -8.01 -11.58
N TYR A 46 15.56 -7.40 -10.50
CA TYR A 46 14.45 -7.93 -9.73
C TYR A 46 13.58 -6.81 -9.17
N ILE A 47 12.35 -7.16 -8.77
CA ILE A 47 11.44 -6.31 -8.02
C ILE A 47 10.96 -7.15 -6.82
N ASP A 48 11.04 -6.58 -5.61
CA ASP A 48 10.63 -7.31 -4.41
C ASP A 48 9.11 -7.53 -4.38
N ILE A 49 8.32 -6.50 -4.71
CA ILE A 49 6.85 -6.63 -4.76
C ILE A 49 6.30 -5.88 -5.97
N MET A 50 5.67 -6.60 -6.90
CA MET A 50 4.92 -6.01 -8.01
C MET A 50 3.42 -6.04 -7.70
N LEU A 51 2.74 -4.91 -7.88
CA LEU A 51 1.30 -4.81 -7.61
C LEU A 51 0.50 -4.64 -8.90
N VAL A 52 -0.64 -5.30 -9.02
CA VAL A 52 -1.71 -4.86 -9.91
C VAL A 52 -2.33 -3.61 -9.29
N HIS A 53 -2.23 -2.44 -9.97
CA HIS A 53 -2.58 -1.14 -9.38
C HIS A 53 -4.08 -0.94 -9.19
N GLN A 54 -4.89 -1.51 -10.09
CA GLN A 54 -6.34 -1.40 -10.07
C GLN A 54 -6.97 -2.71 -10.58
N PRO A 55 -8.13 -3.14 -10.04
CA PRO A 55 -8.86 -4.30 -10.52
C PRO A 55 -9.63 -4.00 -11.83
N LEU A 56 -8.92 -3.53 -12.85
CA LEU A 56 -9.49 -3.07 -14.12
C LEU A 56 -8.82 -3.73 -15.32
N GLY A 57 -9.58 -3.87 -16.41
CA GLY A 57 -9.11 -4.54 -17.61
C GLY A 57 -8.84 -6.04 -17.37
N ASP A 58 -7.91 -6.60 -18.14
CA ASP A 58 -7.50 -8.01 -17.98
C ASP A 58 -6.46 -8.16 -16.85
N TYR A 59 -6.85 -7.89 -15.60
CA TYR A 59 -5.96 -8.09 -14.45
C TYR A 59 -5.65 -9.57 -14.19
N TYR A 60 -6.45 -10.51 -14.67
CA TYR A 60 -6.12 -11.94 -14.64
C TYR A 60 -4.96 -12.28 -15.57
N GLY A 61 -4.94 -11.71 -16.80
CA GLY A 61 -3.78 -11.83 -17.67
C GLY A 61 -2.54 -11.23 -17.06
N SER A 62 -2.68 -10.05 -16.42
CA SER A 62 -1.57 -9.44 -15.66
C SER A 62 -1.07 -10.36 -14.54
N TRP A 63 -1.99 -10.98 -13.79
CA TRP A 63 -1.62 -11.87 -12.70
C TRP A 63 -0.83 -13.09 -13.20
N ARG A 64 -1.29 -13.73 -14.28
CA ARG A 64 -0.58 -14.86 -14.90
C ARG A 64 0.83 -14.50 -15.36
N ALA A 65 1.00 -13.31 -15.97
CA ALA A 65 2.34 -12.81 -16.35
C ALA A 65 3.24 -12.60 -15.11
N MET A 66 2.67 -12.07 -14.05
CA MET A 66 3.40 -11.86 -12.79
C MET A 66 3.74 -13.20 -12.11
N GLU A 67 2.89 -14.23 -12.15
CA GLU A 67 3.17 -15.57 -11.66
C GLU A 67 4.35 -16.20 -12.40
N GLU A 68 4.41 -16.09 -13.73
CA GLU A 68 5.55 -16.58 -14.51
C GLU A 68 6.85 -15.86 -14.13
N LEU A 69 6.82 -14.54 -13.99
CA LEU A 69 7.98 -13.74 -13.57
C LEU A 69 8.40 -14.04 -12.12
N TYR A 70 7.47 -14.46 -11.27
CA TYR A 70 7.74 -14.93 -9.92
C TYR A 70 8.50 -16.27 -9.96
N ASP A 71 8.05 -17.23 -10.77
CA ASP A 71 8.73 -18.51 -10.94
C ASP A 71 10.15 -18.34 -11.51
N GLN A 72 10.38 -17.31 -12.32
CA GLN A 72 11.69 -16.92 -12.84
C GLN A 72 12.54 -16.12 -11.83
N ASN A 73 12.05 -15.86 -10.61
CA ASN A 73 12.70 -15.02 -9.58
C ASN A 73 12.98 -13.58 -10.01
N VAL A 74 12.30 -13.07 -11.03
CA VAL A 74 12.32 -11.67 -11.43
C VAL A 74 11.45 -10.85 -10.48
N LEU A 75 10.31 -11.39 -10.07
CA LEU A 75 9.45 -10.85 -9.00
C LEU A 75 9.59 -11.73 -7.76
N ARG A 76 9.75 -11.14 -6.58
CA ARG A 76 9.91 -11.86 -5.31
C ARG A 76 8.61 -11.99 -4.52
N GLY A 77 7.65 -11.14 -4.83
CA GLY A 77 6.33 -11.13 -4.23
C GLY A 77 5.32 -10.47 -5.16
N LEU A 78 4.11 -11.01 -5.17
CA LEU A 78 2.99 -10.49 -5.95
C LEU A 78 1.99 -9.82 -5.03
N GLY A 79 1.44 -8.70 -5.46
CA GLY A 79 0.48 -7.97 -4.65
C GLY A 79 -0.58 -7.26 -5.46
N LEU A 80 -1.51 -6.70 -4.74
CA LEU A 80 -2.69 -6.04 -5.26
C LEU A 80 -2.74 -4.59 -4.79
N SER A 81 -3.51 -3.77 -5.48
CA SER A 81 -3.87 -2.44 -5.01
C SER A 81 -5.32 -2.13 -5.36
N ASN A 82 -6.07 -1.62 -4.38
CA ASN A 82 -7.49 -1.27 -4.50
C ASN A 82 -8.43 -2.46 -4.82
N PHE A 83 -8.00 -3.68 -4.51
CA PHE A 83 -8.88 -4.85 -4.57
C PHE A 83 -9.72 -4.90 -3.30
N TYR A 84 -11.03 -4.66 -3.44
CA TYR A 84 -11.98 -4.75 -2.35
C TYR A 84 -12.49 -6.18 -2.22
N GLU A 85 -13.42 -6.42 -1.30
CA GLU A 85 -13.79 -7.76 -0.85
C GLU A 85 -14.13 -8.72 -2.00
N ASP A 86 -14.95 -8.28 -2.95
CA ASP A 86 -15.40 -9.08 -4.10
C ASP A 86 -14.25 -9.45 -5.04
N ARG A 87 -13.44 -8.47 -5.44
CA ARG A 87 -12.31 -8.66 -6.35
C ARG A 87 -11.16 -9.41 -5.70
N LEU A 88 -10.95 -9.19 -4.40
CA LEU A 88 -9.93 -9.92 -3.65
C LEU A 88 -10.26 -11.41 -3.58
N ILE A 89 -11.49 -11.76 -3.19
CA ILE A 89 -11.93 -13.15 -3.11
C ILE A 89 -11.88 -13.82 -4.48
N ASP A 90 -12.37 -13.15 -5.51
CA ASP A 90 -12.38 -13.66 -6.87
C ASP A 90 -10.95 -14.02 -7.33
N LEU A 91 -9.98 -13.14 -7.17
CA LEU A 91 -8.59 -13.43 -7.51
C LEU A 91 -8.01 -14.57 -6.67
N LEU A 92 -8.24 -14.58 -5.36
CA LEU A 92 -7.72 -15.60 -4.44
C LEU A 92 -8.15 -17.03 -4.81
N TYR A 93 -9.32 -17.19 -5.44
CA TYR A 93 -9.82 -18.49 -5.91
C TYR A 93 -9.28 -18.89 -7.28
N HIS A 94 -8.69 -17.96 -8.04
CA HIS A 94 -8.26 -18.19 -9.42
C HIS A 94 -6.74 -18.05 -9.63
N CYS A 95 -5.98 -17.66 -8.59
CA CYS A 95 -4.53 -17.52 -8.66
C CYS A 95 -3.80 -18.79 -8.18
N ASN A 96 -2.62 -19.07 -8.75
CA ASN A 96 -1.72 -20.11 -8.27
C ASN A 96 -0.80 -19.58 -7.17
N VAL A 97 -0.25 -18.38 -7.35
CA VAL A 97 0.55 -17.66 -6.35
C VAL A 97 -0.33 -16.64 -5.65
N LYS A 98 -0.47 -16.75 -4.34
CA LYS A 98 -1.31 -15.82 -3.56
C LYS A 98 -0.65 -14.46 -3.41
N PRO A 99 -1.44 -13.36 -3.42
CA PRO A 99 -0.92 -12.03 -3.13
C PRO A 99 -0.41 -11.95 -1.69
N VAL A 100 0.77 -11.35 -1.50
CA VAL A 100 1.34 -11.11 -0.17
C VAL A 100 0.81 -9.81 0.46
N VAL A 101 0.43 -8.83 -0.35
CA VAL A 101 -0.09 -7.53 0.10
C VAL A 101 -1.27 -7.06 -0.74
N ASN A 102 -2.12 -6.22 -0.15
CA ASN A 102 -3.09 -5.40 -0.88
C ASN A 102 -2.98 -3.96 -0.37
N GLN A 103 -2.62 -3.04 -1.28
CA GLN A 103 -2.46 -1.62 -0.98
C GLN A 103 -3.79 -0.89 -1.18
N ILE A 104 -4.38 -0.39 -0.09
CA ILE A 104 -5.72 0.18 -0.06
C ILE A 104 -5.73 1.58 0.55
N GLU A 105 -6.75 2.39 0.23
CA GLU A 105 -7.04 3.59 1.01
C GLU A 105 -7.38 3.19 2.44
N CYS A 106 -6.54 3.63 3.39
CA CYS A 106 -6.80 3.41 4.80
C CYS A 106 -6.23 4.56 5.64
N HIS A 107 -7.09 5.17 6.45
CA HIS A 107 -6.78 6.27 7.35
C HIS A 107 -7.83 6.34 8.47
N PRO A 108 -7.67 7.16 9.52
CA PRO A 108 -8.58 7.14 10.67
C PRO A 108 -10.07 7.32 10.34
N VAL A 109 -10.42 8.06 9.28
CA VAL A 109 -11.83 8.26 8.89
C VAL A 109 -12.34 7.29 7.81
N ASN A 110 -11.48 6.36 7.34
CA ASN A 110 -11.83 5.23 6.48
C ASN A 110 -10.98 4.03 6.87
N GLN A 111 -11.41 3.29 7.88
CA GLN A 111 -10.59 2.30 8.58
C GLN A 111 -10.58 0.92 7.92
N ARG A 112 -11.48 0.66 6.98
CA ARG A 112 -11.52 -0.57 6.17
C ARG A 112 -11.58 -1.88 6.96
N GLN A 113 -12.26 -1.91 8.10
CA GLN A 113 -12.23 -3.02 9.06
C GLN A 113 -12.62 -4.36 8.44
N SER A 114 -13.72 -4.43 7.65
CA SER A 114 -14.18 -5.66 7.01
C SER A 114 -13.17 -6.22 6.01
N LEU A 115 -12.64 -5.35 5.14
CA LEU A 115 -11.63 -5.74 4.15
C LEU A 115 -10.34 -6.22 4.83
N LEU A 116 -9.87 -5.52 5.86
CA LEU A 116 -8.68 -5.92 6.61
C LEU A 116 -8.85 -7.24 7.37
N GLN A 117 -10.06 -7.52 7.87
CA GLN A 117 -10.38 -8.82 8.47
C GLN A 117 -10.33 -9.94 7.44
N LEU A 118 -10.90 -9.71 6.24
CA LEU A 118 -10.84 -10.64 5.13
C LEU A 118 -9.39 -10.89 4.69
N MET A 119 -8.61 -9.82 4.52
CA MET A 119 -7.19 -9.90 4.16
C MET A 119 -6.38 -10.73 5.18
N ARG A 120 -6.58 -10.48 6.48
CA ARG A 120 -5.93 -11.26 7.55
C ARG A 120 -6.29 -12.74 7.49
N LYS A 121 -7.57 -13.07 7.25
CA LYS A 121 -8.03 -14.47 7.09
C LYS A 121 -7.29 -15.19 5.98
N HIS A 122 -6.92 -14.49 4.91
CA HIS A 122 -6.21 -15.03 3.75
C HIS A 122 -4.70 -14.76 3.76
N GLN A 123 -4.15 -14.27 4.87
CA GLN A 123 -2.73 -13.96 5.03
C GLN A 123 -2.19 -12.88 4.06
N VAL A 124 -3.05 -11.95 3.64
CA VAL A 124 -2.70 -10.80 2.81
C VAL A 124 -2.47 -9.60 3.72
N VAL A 125 -1.28 -9.00 3.67
CA VAL A 125 -0.93 -7.83 4.49
C VAL A 125 -1.55 -6.57 3.91
N GLY A 126 -2.10 -5.70 4.77
CA GLY A 126 -2.59 -4.38 4.38
C GLY A 126 -1.46 -3.36 4.23
N MET A 127 -1.44 -2.64 3.11
CA MET A 127 -0.65 -1.42 2.97
C MET A 127 -1.60 -0.23 2.85
N ALA A 128 -1.35 0.85 3.57
CA ALA A 128 -2.22 2.03 3.57
C ALA A 128 -1.66 3.14 2.70
N TRP A 129 -2.29 3.42 1.56
CA TRP A 129 -2.01 4.66 0.85
C TRP A 129 -2.82 5.82 1.44
N SER A 130 -2.27 7.04 1.36
CA SER A 130 -2.84 8.26 1.95
C SER A 130 -3.18 8.14 3.45
N PRO A 131 -2.26 7.66 4.30
CA PRO A 131 -2.53 7.47 5.73
C PRO A 131 -2.95 8.77 6.42
N PHE A 132 -2.62 9.94 5.84
CA PHE A 132 -2.93 11.28 6.33
C PHE A 132 -4.02 12.00 5.53
N THR A 133 -4.86 11.28 4.76
CA THR A 133 -5.98 11.84 3.99
C THR A 133 -5.61 12.85 2.89
N ARG A 134 -4.33 13.00 2.51
CA ARG A 134 -3.81 14.00 1.55
C ARG A 134 -4.27 15.44 1.88
N ASP A 135 -4.39 15.77 3.16
CA ASP A 135 -4.88 17.06 3.67
C ASP A 135 -6.31 17.44 3.20
N ARG A 136 -7.05 16.49 2.61
CA ARG A 136 -8.43 16.73 2.16
C ARG A 136 -9.47 16.66 3.29
N GLN A 137 -9.07 16.15 4.46
CA GLN A 137 -9.91 16.09 5.66
C GLN A 137 -9.10 16.58 6.87
N PRO A 138 -9.68 17.38 7.76
CA PRO A 138 -8.99 18.00 8.87
C PRO A 138 -8.72 16.99 10.03
N ILE A 139 -8.20 15.83 9.70
CA ILE A 139 -7.97 14.73 10.67
C ILE A 139 -7.02 15.16 11.79
N PHE A 140 -6.04 16.01 11.49
CA PHE A 140 -5.09 16.54 12.48
C PHE A 140 -5.71 17.51 13.48
N ASP A 141 -6.89 18.06 13.17
CA ASP A 141 -7.62 18.96 14.07
C ASP A 141 -8.62 18.22 14.96
N HIS A 142 -8.82 16.95 14.71
CA HIS A 142 -9.74 16.14 15.51
C HIS A 142 -9.27 16.05 16.97
N PRO A 143 -10.16 16.29 17.97
CA PRO A 143 -9.80 16.30 19.40
C PRO A 143 -9.12 15.00 19.87
N ILE A 144 -9.56 13.84 19.40
CA ILE A 144 -8.97 12.54 19.71
C ILE A 144 -7.49 12.52 19.32
N ILE A 145 -7.16 12.91 18.08
CA ILE A 145 -5.77 12.90 17.59
C ILE A 145 -4.90 13.88 18.38
N LYS A 146 -5.43 15.07 18.69
CA LYS A 146 -4.73 16.08 19.51
C LYS A 146 -4.44 15.54 20.92
N SER A 147 -5.46 15.01 21.59
CA SER A 147 -5.33 14.46 22.95
C SER A 147 -4.34 13.30 23.01
N LEU A 148 -4.33 12.38 22.02
CA LEU A 148 -3.37 11.30 21.96
C LEU A 148 -1.95 11.82 21.71
N ALA A 149 -1.76 12.79 20.82
CA ALA A 149 -0.46 13.41 20.59
C ALA A 149 0.12 14.05 21.87
N GLU A 150 -0.72 14.78 22.61
CA GLU A 150 -0.35 15.36 23.91
C GLU A 150 -0.03 14.28 24.96
N LYS A 151 -0.87 13.23 25.07
CA LYS A 151 -0.67 12.12 26.01
C LYS A 151 0.66 11.41 25.84
N TYR A 152 1.08 11.21 24.59
CA TYR A 152 2.33 10.47 24.29
C TYR A 152 3.53 11.38 24.05
N GLY A 153 3.36 12.71 24.00
CA GLY A 153 4.43 13.66 23.71
C GLY A 153 5.00 13.54 22.29
N VAL A 154 4.19 13.11 21.33
CA VAL A 154 4.60 12.87 19.94
C VAL A 154 3.73 13.65 18.96
N SER A 155 4.13 13.74 17.69
CA SER A 155 3.35 14.42 16.68
C SER A 155 2.06 13.64 16.32
N LYS A 156 1.05 14.36 15.82
CA LYS A 156 -0.20 13.77 15.32
C LYS A 156 0.06 12.76 14.18
N HIS A 157 1.08 12.99 13.36
CA HIS A 157 1.51 12.07 12.30
C HIS A 157 1.99 10.74 12.89
N GLN A 158 2.83 10.80 13.93
CA GLN A 158 3.33 9.61 14.61
C GLN A 158 2.21 8.80 15.28
N ILE A 159 1.19 9.44 15.87
CA ILE A 159 -0.02 8.75 16.38
C ILE A 159 -0.70 7.94 15.28
N ILE A 160 -0.95 8.55 14.12
CA ILE A 160 -1.63 7.88 13.01
C ILE A 160 -0.79 6.74 12.45
N LEU A 161 0.52 6.93 12.29
CA LEU A 161 1.42 5.89 11.81
C LEU A 161 1.48 4.72 12.80
N ARG A 162 1.62 5.01 14.10
CA ARG A 162 1.64 3.99 15.14
C ARG A 162 0.34 3.20 15.19
N TRP A 163 -0.79 3.87 15.06
CA TRP A 163 -2.10 3.23 14.97
C TRP A 163 -2.20 2.23 13.80
N HIS A 164 -1.72 2.60 12.60
CA HIS A 164 -1.65 1.66 11.47
C HIS A 164 -0.78 0.44 11.79
N ILE A 165 0.43 0.68 12.30
CA ILE A 165 1.40 -0.38 12.62
C ILE A 165 0.80 -1.36 13.64
N GLN A 166 0.13 -0.87 14.70
CA GLN A 166 -0.49 -1.72 15.70
C GLN A 166 -1.68 -2.53 15.17
N ARG A 167 -2.29 -2.10 14.08
CA ARG A 167 -3.31 -2.85 13.33
C ARG A 167 -2.71 -3.88 12.35
N GLY A 168 -1.39 -3.99 12.26
CA GLY A 168 -0.70 -4.85 11.30
C GLY A 168 -0.76 -4.33 9.87
N ILE A 169 -0.86 -3.01 9.70
CA ILE A 169 -0.93 -2.32 8.40
C ILE A 169 0.38 -1.57 8.18
N ILE A 170 0.92 -1.65 6.97
CA ILE A 170 2.10 -0.90 6.55
C ILE A 170 1.66 0.48 6.01
N PRO A 171 1.83 1.57 6.76
CA PRO A 171 1.48 2.90 6.25
C PRO A 171 2.52 3.39 5.24
N LEU A 172 2.08 4.10 4.20
CA LEU A 172 2.91 4.68 3.15
C LEU A 172 2.84 6.21 3.21
N PRO A 173 3.48 6.86 4.20
CA PRO A 173 3.51 8.31 4.29
C PRO A 173 4.42 8.87 3.20
N LYS A 174 3.95 9.95 2.53
CA LYS A 174 4.83 10.72 1.66
C LYS A 174 5.69 11.64 2.50
N ALA A 175 7.00 11.63 2.28
CA ALA A 175 7.95 12.57 2.87
C ALA A 175 8.81 13.19 1.75
N ASN A 176 8.97 14.52 1.80
CA ASN A 176 9.70 15.29 0.79
C ASN A 176 11.07 15.77 1.30
N ASN A 177 11.38 15.55 2.57
CA ASN A 177 12.65 15.93 3.19
C ASN A 177 13.07 14.90 4.25
N VAL A 178 14.35 14.94 4.62
CA VAL A 178 14.95 13.99 5.57
C VAL A 178 14.30 14.06 6.94
N SER A 179 14.03 15.27 7.46
CA SER A 179 13.45 15.43 8.79
C SER A 179 12.05 14.82 8.91
N HIS A 180 11.23 14.88 7.84
CA HIS A 180 9.94 14.19 7.79
C HIS A 180 10.12 12.67 7.69
N MET A 181 11.15 12.18 7.00
CA MET A 181 11.44 10.74 6.94
C MET A 181 11.82 10.22 8.34
N GLU A 182 12.73 10.91 9.04
CA GLU A 182 13.14 10.58 10.39
C GLU A 182 11.95 10.58 11.34
N ALA A 183 11.13 11.64 11.36
CA ALA A 183 9.93 11.73 12.18
C ALA A 183 8.90 10.63 11.88
N ASN A 184 8.73 10.25 10.61
CA ASN A 184 7.84 9.15 10.22
C ASN A 184 8.39 7.78 10.67
N PHE A 185 9.71 7.65 10.84
CA PHE A 185 10.34 6.42 11.29
C PHE A 185 10.39 6.30 12.82
N ASP A 186 10.36 7.44 13.53
CA ASP A 186 10.38 7.53 14.99
C ASP A 186 8.98 7.24 15.58
N VAL A 187 8.51 6.00 15.41
CA VAL A 187 7.16 5.55 15.81
C VAL A 187 7.18 4.24 16.61
N PHE A 188 8.37 3.73 16.95
CA PHE A 188 8.51 2.43 17.60
C PHE A 188 8.69 2.53 19.12
N ASP A 189 9.08 3.68 19.66
CA ASP A 189 9.41 3.87 21.07
C ASP A 189 8.19 4.07 21.98
N PHE A 190 6.99 4.17 21.41
CA PHE A 190 5.74 4.23 22.16
C PHE A 190 4.71 3.25 21.62
N LYS A 191 3.68 2.96 22.42
CA LYS A 191 2.58 2.07 22.05
C LYS A 191 1.26 2.66 22.54
N LEU A 192 0.29 2.77 21.65
CA LEU A 192 -1.09 3.11 22.00
C LEU A 192 -1.70 1.98 22.84
N THR A 193 -2.39 2.33 23.93
CA THR A 193 -3.12 1.33 24.73
C THR A 193 -4.34 0.79 23.96
N ASN A 194 -4.92 -0.32 24.44
CA ASN A 194 -6.15 -0.84 23.81
C ASN A 194 -7.29 0.20 23.85
N ILE A 195 -7.40 0.94 24.97
CA ILE A 195 -8.39 2.04 25.08
C ILE A 195 -8.15 3.12 24.01
N ASP A 196 -6.88 3.49 23.76
CA ASP A 196 -6.55 4.48 22.73
C ASP A 196 -6.87 3.94 21.33
N MET A 197 -6.65 2.65 21.08
CA MET A 197 -7.02 1.99 19.82
C MET A 197 -8.56 1.99 19.62
N ASP A 198 -9.32 1.70 20.68
CA ASP A 198 -10.79 1.72 20.66
C ASP A 198 -11.32 3.16 20.42
N VAL A 199 -10.70 4.16 21.03
CA VAL A 199 -11.04 5.57 20.80
C VAL A 199 -10.73 6.00 19.36
N MET A 200 -9.64 5.49 18.77
CA MET A 200 -9.34 5.72 17.34
C MET A 200 -10.38 5.07 16.41
N GLU A 201 -11.01 3.96 16.80
CA GLU A 201 -12.09 3.35 16.01
C GLU A 201 -13.32 4.26 15.85
N LEU A 202 -13.59 5.13 16.83
CA LEU A 202 -14.69 6.09 16.76
C LEU A 202 -14.55 7.13 15.63
N LEU A 203 -13.36 7.25 15.04
CA LEU A 203 -13.11 8.16 13.93
C LEU A 203 -13.64 7.63 12.59
N ASP A 204 -14.01 6.35 12.47
CA ASP A 204 -14.40 5.75 11.21
C ASP A 204 -15.73 6.31 10.68
N GLN A 205 -15.64 7.06 9.62
CA GLN A 205 -16.79 7.62 8.89
C GLN A 205 -17.08 6.85 7.59
N ARG A 206 -16.24 5.85 7.26
CA ARG A 206 -16.24 5.14 5.96
C ARG A 206 -16.14 6.11 4.77
N SER A 207 -15.42 7.21 5.00
CA SER A 207 -15.30 8.33 4.06
C SER A 207 -14.09 8.13 3.15
N PHE A 208 -14.35 7.86 1.89
CA PHE A 208 -13.32 7.71 0.87
C PHE A 208 -12.82 9.06 0.35
N LEU A 209 -11.51 9.17 0.11
CA LEU A 209 -10.91 10.22 -0.70
C LEU A 209 -11.20 9.98 -2.19
N GLU A 210 -11.09 8.70 -2.59
CA GLU A 210 -11.28 8.25 -3.96
C GLU A 210 -12.06 6.91 -3.94
N ASN A 211 -13.37 6.98 -4.14
CA ASN A 211 -14.16 5.75 -4.23
C ASN A 211 -14.12 5.20 -5.66
N HIS A 212 -13.18 4.31 -5.89
CA HIS A 212 -12.97 3.65 -7.19
C HIS A 212 -14.06 2.64 -7.57
N HIS A 213 -14.98 2.32 -6.65
CA HIS A 213 -16.08 1.37 -6.89
C HIS A 213 -17.42 2.04 -7.19
N THR A 214 -17.43 3.35 -7.39
CA THR A 214 -18.58 4.09 -7.95
C THR A 214 -18.38 4.35 -9.42
N ALA A 215 -19.47 4.43 -10.20
CA ALA A 215 -19.38 4.71 -11.64
C ALA A 215 -18.61 6.02 -11.94
N PRO A 216 -18.87 7.16 -11.26
CA PRO A 216 -18.10 8.38 -11.49
C PRO A 216 -16.61 8.27 -11.11
N GLY A 217 -16.30 7.53 -10.03
CA GLY A 217 -14.93 7.30 -9.60
C GLY A 217 -14.17 6.41 -10.61
N LEU A 218 -14.83 5.39 -11.13
CA LEU A 218 -14.29 4.50 -12.13
C LEU A 218 -14.07 5.21 -13.47
N GLU A 219 -15.06 5.98 -13.96
CA GLU A 219 -14.95 6.78 -15.19
C GLU A 219 -13.76 7.74 -15.12
N ARG A 220 -13.61 8.46 -14.01
CA ARG A 220 -12.45 9.35 -13.80
C ARG A 220 -11.13 8.58 -13.82
N LEU A 221 -11.08 7.41 -13.19
CA LEU A 221 -9.88 6.58 -13.13
C LEU A 221 -9.47 6.08 -14.53
N LEU A 222 -10.43 5.64 -15.34
CA LEU A 222 -10.21 5.15 -16.70
C LEU A 222 -9.74 6.25 -17.67
N GLN A 223 -9.97 7.52 -17.38
CA GLN A 223 -9.47 8.66 -18.16
C GLN A 223 -7.99 9.00 -17.84
N LEU A 224 -7.43 8.48 -16.77
CA LEU A 224 -6.02 8.67 -16.42
C LEU A 224 -5.15 7.73 -17.29
N LYS A 225 -4.30 8.34 -18.12
CA LYS A 225 -3.36 7.62 -19.00
C LYS A 225 -2.02 7.37 -18.30
#